data_206ba6e8e02956a4a29cbaebd83387fc
#
_entry.id   206ba6e8e02956a4a29cbaebd83387fc
#
_cell.length_a   1.000
_cell.length_b   1.000
_cell.length_c   1.000
_cell.angle_alpha   90.00
_cell.angle_beta   90.00
_cell.angle_gamma   90.00
#
_symmetry.space_group_name_H-M   'P 1'
#
loop_
_entity.id
_entity.type
_entity.pdbx_description
1 polymer ?
#
loop_
_entity_poly.entity_id
_entity_poly.type
_entity_poly.pdbx_seq_one_letter_code
_entity_poly.pdbx_strand_id
1 'polypeptide(L)'
;MTKLKQERGIPMERKNQKSFITTDDRLDKIKLEDASVRDVAEAFYYGNDSYNYNLDVLVSGFFNKSSINKYETNFSKYKHTVLQITMPDFLASLGFQKTGEYNPSHGNKIAKATKESKDIEGIIYQFYDKGLILYNHTQDKNRKLIIEISSWYDKTGYDYSIYCNYDIDNNILLNWENYTKANNPYRGKKIDGSGEILKLNENISFDSIVLPDKMLKIIKDNTLKFFGTTALLSQNNVNLKRGIILSGPPGNGKTMICKALANEVNVSVLYVLPSNLQQTTDVNRIYEMAIELSPCLLIIEDIDFMTMDRDNFSGDGRLIELMNKLDGIEEMNGVITLATTNLVDKVETAIKNRPGRFDRVINIPLPDIDLRIEMFKKFLNNADVDYEVVAEKAEKLSGAYIKEICQTAKLLAIVNGDIDSNNLAIVNDDYLLEAITEMSDKDFSQAKKYIPKNKIGFEVSRIER
;
A
#
# COMPACT_ATOMS: atom_id res chain seq x y z
N MET A 1 9.12 -17.40 36.52
CA MET A 1 9.34 -15.95 36.32
C MET A 1 9.32 -15.70 34.82
N THR A 2 8.13 -15.48 34.28
CA THR A 2 7.88 -15.34 32.83
C THR A 2 7.95 -13.85 32.53
N LYS A 3 8.98 -13.41 31.82
CA LYS A 3 9.05 -12.05 31.26
C LYS A 3 7.99 -11.94 30.15
N LEU A 4 6.92 -11.23 30.44
CA LEU A 4 5.99 -10.72 29.44
C LEU A 4 6.79 -9.90 28.42
N LYS A 5 6.80 -10.37 27.17
CA LYS A 5 7.30 -9.61 26.03
C LYS A 5 6.39 -8.39 25.91
N GLN A 6 6.98 -7.21 26.00
CA GLN A 6 6.33 -5.96 25.62
C GLN A 6 5.93 -6.05 24.16
N GLU A 7 4.64 -6.20 23.90
CA GLU A 7 4.05 -5.94 22.61
C GLU A 7 4.33 -4.48 22.24
N ARG A 8 4.86 -4.24 21.05
CA ARG A 8 5.14 -2.88 20.56
C ARG A 8 3.82 -2.21 20.22
N GLY A 9 3.21 -1.57 21.21
CA GLY A 9 2.19 -0.58 21.01
C GLY A 9 2.77 0.65 20.29
N ILE A 10 1.90 1.52 19.80
CA ILE A 10 2.25 2.83 19.23
C ILE A 10 3.28 3.50 20.16
N PRO A 11 4.49 3.83 19.69
CA PRO A 11 5.48 4.46 20.56
C PRO A 11 4.99 5.86 20.95
N MET A 12 4.43 5.98 22.13
CA MET A 12 4.13 7.26 22.75
C MET A 12 5.22 7.55 23.78
N GLU A 13 6.01 8.57 23.52
CA GLU A 13 6.96 9.07 24.52
C GLU A 13 6.24 9.98 25.50
N ARG A 14 6.27 9.61 26.79
CA ARG A 14 5.84 10.49 27.87
C ARG A 14 6.97 11.47 28.17
N LYS A 15 6.83 12.71 27.71
CA LYS A 15 7.69 13.80 28.16
C LYS A 15 7.07 14.45 29.40
N ASN A 16 7.59 14.12 30.58
CA ASN A 16 7.23 14.81 31.82
C ASN A 16 7.74 16.26 31.75
N GLN A 17 7.00 17.13 31.13
CA GLN A 17 7.17 18.56 31.33
C GLN A 17 6.46 18.93 32.63
N LYS A 18 7.26 19.15 33.71
CA LYS A 18 6.78 19.95 34.82
C LYS A 18 6.43 21.31 34.23
N SER A 19 5.14 21.65 34.24
CA SER A 19 4.65 22.93 33.77
C SER A 19 5.40 24.06 34.49
N PHE A 20 6.23 24.77 33.76
CA PHE A 20 6.66 26.09 34.22
C PHE A 20 5.47 27.02 34.03
N ILE A 21 4.63 27.10 35.06
CA ILE A 21 3.61 28.14 35.15
C ILE A 21 4.39 29.42 35.44
N THR A 22 4.68 30.20 34.40
CA THR A 22 4.98 31.60 34.62
C THR A 22 3.66 32.22 35.12
N THR A 23 3.67 32.75 36.34
CA THR A 23 2.59 33.55 36.90
C THR A 23 2.45 34.82 36.06
N ASP A 24 1.61 34.77 35.04
CA ASP A 24 1.23 35.97 34.28
C ASP A 24 -0.02 36.55 34.95
N ASP A 25 0.14 37.70 35.59
CA ASP A 25 -0.93 38.43 36.30
C ASP A 25 -2.15 38.74 35.43
N ARG A 26 -2.06 38.57 34.13
CA ARG A 26 -3.17 38.69 33.17
C ARG A 26 -4.16 37.54 33.23
N LEU A 27 -3.72 36.33 33.63
CA LEU A 27 -4.60 35.16 33.82
C LEU A 27 -5.56 35.35 35.00
N ASP A 28 -5.13 36.10 36.02
CA ASP A 28 -5.96 36.31 37.22
C ASP A 28 -7.13 37.29 36.99
N LYS A 29 -7.14 38.01 35.86
CA LYS A 29 -8.20 38.95 35.46
C LYS A 29 -9.34 38.28 34.68
N ILE A 30 -9.15 37.03 34.24
CA ILE A 30 -10.17 36.27 33.52
C ILE A 30 -10.86 35.32 34.51
N LYS A 31 -12.15 35.40 34.65
CA LYS A 31 -12.93 34.38 35.36
C LYS A 31 -12.94 33.12 34.53
N LEU A 32 -11.95 32.24 34.74
CA LEU A 32 -11.67 31.03 33.93
C LEU A 32 -12.75 29.94 34.04
N GLU A 33 -13.66 30.06 35.05
CA GLU A 33 -14.73 29.07 35.27
C GLU A 33 -15.76 29.02 34.14
N ASP A 34 -16.01 30.17 33.48
CA ASP A 34 -17.02 30.33 32.44
C ASP A 34 -16.44 30.81 31.08
N ALA A 35 -15.13 31.14 31.03
CA ALA A 35 -14.51 31.65 29.83
C ALA A 35 -14.34 30.54 28.75
N SER A 36 -14.82 30.80 27.52
CA SER A 36 -14.52 29.95 26.40
C SER A 36 -13.01 30.05 26.08
N VAL A 37 -12.44 29.00 25.45
CA VAL A 37 -11.03 29.05 24.99
C VAL A 37 -10.77 30.27 24.10
N ARG A 38 -11.79 30.75 23.41
CA ARG A 38 -11.76 31.98 22.62
C ARG A 38 -11.51 33.21 23.48
N ASP A 39 -12.20 33.33 24.63
CA ASP A 39 -12.06 34.46 25.55
C ASP A 39 -10.66 34.49 26.17
N VAL A 40 -10.11 33.29 26.52
CA VAL A 40 -8.74 33.16 27.00
C VAL A 40 -7.74 33.54 25.92
N ALA A 41 -7.93 33.05 24.69
CA ALA A 41 -7.07 33.34 23.57
C ALA A 41 -7.11 34.81 23.15
N GLU A 42 -8.29 35.46 23.12
CA GLU A 42 -8.44 36.90 22.83
C GLU A 42 -7.78 37.79 23.89
N ALA A 43 -7.81 37.40 25.16
CA ALA A 43 -7.18 38.13 26.24
C ALA A 43 -5.63 38.14 26.17
N PHE A 44 -5.03 37.08 25.61
CA PHE A 44 -3.58 36.99 25.42
C PHE A 44 -3.08 37.58 24.09
N TYR A 45 -3.98 37.92 23.18
CA TYR A 45 -3.69 38.43 21.86
C TYR A 45 -2.96 39.80 21.86
N TYR A 46 -3.16 40.60 22.90
CA TYR A 46 -2.62 41.96 22.97
C TYR A 46 -1.20 42.06 23.54
N GLY A 47 -0.46 41.00 23.66
CA GLY A 47 0.90 41.03 24.23
C GLY A 47 1.90 40.05 23.59
N ASN A 48 2.74 40.62 22.75
CA ASN A 48 4.11 40.24 22.30
C ASN A 48 4.53 38.81 21.89
N ASP A 49 4.89 38.70 20.66
CA ASP A 49 6.14 38.25 19.96
C ASP A 49 6.78 36.89 20.22
N SER A 50 6.12 35.81 20.63
CA SER A 50 6.70 34.47 20.37
C SER A 50 5.65 33.39 20.13
N TYR A 51 5.89 32.63 19.08
CA TYR A 51 5.00 31.58 18.54
C TYR A 51 4.69 30.44 19.53
N ASN A 52 5.62 30.08 20.41
CA ASN A 52 5.45 29.01 21.41
C ASN A 52 4.63 29.47 22.62
N TYR A 53 4.61 30.75 22.92
CA TYR A 53 3.94 31.29 24.09
C TYR A 53 2.41 31.17 24.00
N ASN A 54 1.85 31.28 22.81
CA ASN A 54 0.40 31.21 22.61
C ASN A 54 -0.18 29.79 22.81
N LEU A 55 0.57 28.74 22.45
CA LEU A 55 0.16 27.36 22.63
C LEU A 55 0.12 26.97 24.11
N ASP A 56 1.18 27.23 24.85
CA ASP A 56 1.27 26.89 26.27
C ASP A 56 0.20 27.61 27.09
N VAL A 57 -0.12 28.84 26.73
CA VAL A 57 -1.17 29.63 27.36
C VAL A 57 -2.55 29.06 27.07
N LEU A 58 -2.85 28.69 25.81
CA LEU A 58 -4.12 28.07 25.44
C LEU A 58 -4.31 26.74 26.17
N VAL A 59 -3.26 25.90 26.20
CA VAL A 59 -3.28 24.60 26.88
C VAL A 59 -3.48 24.81 28.39
N SER A 60 -2.71 25.69 29.02
CA SER A 60 -2.84 25.97 30.47
C SER A 60 -4.18 26.58 30.84
N GLY A 61 -4.72 27.47 30.01
CA GLY A 61 -6.04 28.08 30.20
C GLY A 61 -7.16 27.05 30.09
N PHE A 62 -7.11 26.16 29.10
CA PHE A 62 -8.11 25.13 28.93
C PHE A 62 -8.17 24.14 30.12
N PHE A 63 -7.04 23.82 30.73
CA PHE A 63 -6.96 22.93 31.88
C PHE A 63 -7.09 23.63 33.24
N ASN A 64 -7.41 24.90 33.28
CA ASN A 64 -7.53 25.67 34.52
C ASN A 64 -6.31 25.54 35.45
N LYS A 65 -5.10 25.67 34.90
CA LYS A 65 -3.83 25.56 35.65
C LYS A 65 -3.64 24.19 36.39
N SER A 66 -4.38 23.15 36.05
CA SER A 66 -4.15 21.80 36.58
C SER A 66 -2.88 21.17 36.01
N SER A 67 -2.37 20.13 36.67
CA SER A 67 -1.25 19.35 36.11
C SER A 67 -1.63 18.75 34.77
N ILE A 68 -0.75 18.91 33.76
CA ILE A 68 -0.99 18.49 32.40
C ILE A 68 0.03 17.41 32.04
N ASN A 69 -0.46 16.27 31.54
CA ASN A 69 0.34 15.25 30.93
C ASN A 69 0.38 15.50 29.41
N LYS A 70 1.56 15.42 28.82
CA LYS A 70 1.76 15.51 27.38
C LYS A 70 2.28 14.18 26.84
N TYR A 71 1.66 13.69 25.77
CA TYR A 71 2.07 12.51 25.04
C TYR A 71 2.33 12.92 23.59
N GLU A 72 3.46 12.50 23.03
CA GLU A 72 3.84 12.82 21.65
C GLU A 72 3.99 11.54 20.84
N THR A 73 3.52 11.55 19.60
CA THR A 73 3.67 10.46 18.64
C THR A 73 3.57 11.01 17.22
N ASN A 74 3.95 10.22 16.25
CA ASN A 74 3.80 10.56 14.84
C ASN A 74 3.18 9.42 14.05
N PHE A 75 2.56 9.77 12.94
CA PHE A 75 1.86 8.82 12.07
C PHE A 75 2.11 9.13 10.61
N SER A 76 2.17 8.08 9.78
CA SER A 76 2.14 8.22 8.33
C SER A 76 0.81 8.84 7.86
N LYS A 77 0.79 9.39 6.65
CA LYS A 77 -0.44 9.97 6.06
C LYS A 77 -1.62 8.97 6.06
N TYR A 78 -1.37 7.72 5.72
CA TYR A 78 -2.40 6.68 5.78
C TYR A 78 -2.95 6.51 7.19
N LYS A 79 -2.07 6.29 8.17
CA LYS A 79 -2.47 6.08 9.57
C LYS A 79 -3.19 7.31 10.13
N HIS A 80 -2.71 8.51 9.84
CA HIS A 80 -3.38 9.76 10.18
C HIS A 80 -4.82 9.80 9.66
N THR A 81 -5.03 9.48 8.37
CA THR A 81 -6.37 9.47 7.77
C THR A 81 -7.31 8.51 8.51
N VAL A 82 -6.86 7.26 8.76
CA VAL A 82 -7.66 6.25 9.46
C VAL A 82 -7.99 6.69 10.89
N LEU A 83 -7.01 7.22 11.62
CA LEU A 83 -7.18 7.71 12.98
C LEU A 83 -8.17 8.87 13.05
N GLN A 84 -8.06 9.85 12.13
CA GLN A 84 -8.95 11.00 12.10
C GLN A 84 -10.40 10.63 11.80
N ILE A 85 -10.62 9.61 10.97
CA ILE A 85 -11.95 9.11 10.66
C ILE A 85 -12.58 8.39 11.86
N THR A 86 -11.79 7.60 12.59
CA THR A 86 -12.27 6.73 13.67
C THR A 86 -12.23 7.38 15.06
N MET A 87 -11.36 8.38 15.26
CA MET A 87 -11.13 9.01 16.56
C MET A 87 -12.34 9.70 17.16
N PRO A 88 -13.17 10.46 16.41
CA PRO A 88 -14.34 11.12 16.99
C PRO A 88 -15.31 10.14 17.65
N ASP A 89 -15.60 9.01 16.98
CA ASP A 89 -16.51 7.99 17.49
C ASP A 89 -15.91 7.24 18.68
N PHE A 90 -14.59 6.96 18.61
CA PHE A 90 -13.87 6.34 19.72
C PHE A 90 -13.91 7.24 20.96
N LEU A 91 -13.59 8.53 20.83
CA LEU A 91 -13.63 9.48 21.94
C LEU A 91 -15.05 9.68 22.47
N ALA A 92 -16.05 9.70 21.59
CA ALA A 92 -17.46 9.75 22.01
C ALA A 92 -17.85 8.50 22.81
N SER A 93 -17.37 7.31 22.46
CA SER A 93 -17.60 6.07 23.21
C SER A 93 -17.00 6.11 24.62
N LEU A 94 -15.94 6.90 24.81
CA LEU A 94 -15.32 7.15 26.12
C LEU A 94 -15.97 8.31 26.89
N GLY A 95 -17.01 8.93 26.34
CA GLY A 95 -17.74 10.04 26.96
C GLY A 95 -17.15 11.42 26.67
N PHE A 96 -16.24 11.57 25.71
CA PHE A 96 -15.70 12.87 25.32
C PHE A 96 -16.51 13.50 24.19
N GLN A 97 -16.75 14.80 24.31
CA GLN A 97 -17.41 15.60 23.29
C GLN A 97 -16.49 16.73 22.85
N LYS A 98 -16.40 16.93 21.54
CA LYS A 98 -15.64 18.06 20.97
C LYS A 98 -16.27 19.39 21.35
N THR A 99 -15.48 20.30 21.89
CA THR A 99 -15.91 21.63 22.34
C THR A 99 -15.28 22.78 21.58
N GLY A 100 -14.18 22.54 20.86
CA GLY A 100 -13.52 23.57 20.06
C GLY A 100 -12.51 23.03 19.05
N GLU A 101 -12.15 23.88 18.08
CA GLU A 101 -11.11 23.60 17.10
C GLU A 101 -10.42 24.90 16.70
N TYR A 102 -9.07 24.92 16.74
CA TYR A 102 -8.26 26.14 16.53
C TYR A 102 -6.99 25.82 15.77
N ASN A 103 -6.47 26.83 15.04
CA ASN A 103 -5.15 26.75 14.42
C ASN A 103 -4.22 27.82 15.02
N PRO A 104 -3.23 27.43 15.83
CA PRO A 104 -2.31 28.37 16.47
C PRO A 104 -1.27 28.97 15.53
N SER A 105 -1.16 28.52 14.29
CA SER A 105 -0.02 28.76 13.41
C SER A 105 -0.15 30.00 12.49
N HIS A 106 -1.21 30.78 12.57
CA HIS A 106 -1.43 31.93 11.69
C HIS A 106 -1.41 33.24 12.45
N GLY A 107 -0.19 33.73 12.75
CA GLY A 107 0.01 35.12 13.24
C GLY A 107 -1.00 35.49 14.34
N ASN A 108 -1.23 36.75 14.47
CA ASN A 108 -2.06 37.34 15.51
C ASN A 108 -3.59 37.06 15.42
N LYS A 109 -4.08 36.02 14.75
CA LYS A 109 -5.52 35.68 14.69
C LYS A 109 -5.74 34.20 14.98
N ILE A 110 -6.66 33.89 15.87
CA ILE A 110 -7.14 32.54 16.08
C ILE A 110 -7.92 32.14 14.82
N ALA A 111 -7.34 31.29 14.02
CA ALA A 111 -7.99 30.72 12.85
C ALA A 111 -8.69 29.39 13.23
N LYS A 112 -9.64 28.97 12.41
CA LYS A 112 -10.16 27.58 12.49
C LYS A 112 -9.06 26.60 12.09
N ALA A 113 -9.08 25.40 12.67
CA ALA A 113 -8.21 24.30 12.28
C ALA A 113 -8.36 24.00 10.79
N THR A 114 -7.23 23.70 10.13
CA THR A 114 -7.22 23.36 8.70
C THR A 114 -7.73 21.95 8.51
N LYS A 115 -8.62 21.74 7.55
CA LYS A 115 -9.19 20.42 7.24
C LYS A 115 -8.90 20.02 5.81
N GLU A 116 -8.68 18.74 5.62
CA GLU A 116 -8.66 18.07 4.32
C GLU A 116 -9.88 17.16 4.19
N SER A 117 -10.18 16.74 2.97
CA SER A 117 -11.24 15.77 2.70
C SER A 117 -10.70 14.60 1.92
N LYS A 118 -11.22 13.41 2.20
CA LYS A 118 -10.88 12.18 1.49
C LYS A 118 -12.18 11.50 1.07
N ASP A 119 -12.27 11.19 -0.20
CA ASP A 119 -13.34 10.33 -0.74
C ASP A 119 -12.88 8.86 -0.66
N ILE A 120 -13.66 8.06 0.04
CA ILE A 120 -13.49 6.60 0.09
C ILE A 120 -14.78 5.99 -0.45
N GLU A 121 -14.77 5.63 -1.73
CA GLU A 121 -15.90 5.03 -2.46
C GLU A 121 -17.22 5.82 -2.31
N GLY A 122 -17.17 7.12 -2.54
CA GLY A 122 -18.35 8.01 -2.52
C GLY A 122 -18.72 8.55 -1.14
N ILE A 123 -18.02 8.13 -0.08
CA ILE A 123 -18.16 8.70 1.26
C ILE A 123 -17.05 9.71 1.49
N ILE A 124 -17.43 10.97 1.67
CA ILE A 124 -16.47 12.06 1.90
C ILE A 124 -16.22 12.20 3.40
N TYR A 125 -15.01 11.86 3.83
CA TYR A 125 -14.52 12.06 5.19
C TYR A 125 -13.76 13.39 5.29
N GLN A 126 -14.00 14.13 6.37
CA GLN A 126 -13.22 15.32 6.71
C GLN A 126 -12.32 15.04 7.90
N PHE A 127 -11.08 15.46 7.82
CA PHE A 127 -10.10 15.31 8.88
C PHE A 127 -9.18 16.53 8.99
N TYR A 128 -8.54 16.69 10.15
CA TYR A 128 -7.70 17.84 10.43
C TYR A 128 -6.29 17.64 9.85
N ASP A 129 -5.84 18.58 9.02
CA ASP A 129 -4.46 18.66 8.55
C ASP A 129 -3.57 19.31 9.62
N LYS A 130 -4.07 20.37 10.26
CA LYS A 130 -3.35 21.10 11.29
C LYS A 130 -4.31 21.80 12.24
N GLY A 131 -4.01 21.73 13.54
CA GLY A 131 -4.78 22.45 14.55
C GLY A 131 -4.78 21.82 15.93
N LEU A 132 -5.52 22.47 16.81
CA LEU A 132 -5.85 22.01 18.16
C LEU A 132 -7.32 21.64 18.21
N ILE A 133 -7.62 20.45 18.69
CA ILE A 133 -8.98 19.95 18.86
C ILE A 133 -9.22 19.70 20.34
N LEU A 134 -10.24 20.34 20.88
CA LEU A 134 -10.55 20.34 22.29
C LEU A 134 -11.73 19.44 22.60
N TYR A 135 -11.61 18.65 23.64
CA TYR A 135 -12.63 17.71 24.11
C TYR A 135 -12.85 17.87 25.61
N ASN A 136 -14.12 17.88 26.02
CA ASN A 136 -14.54 17.79 27.42
C ASN A 136 -15.28 16.48 27.62
N HIS A 137 -15.08 15.86 28.80
CA HIS A 137 -15.84 14.68 29.16
C HIS A 137 -17.25 15.08 29.61
N THR A 138 -18.27 14.37 29.13
CA THR A 138 -19.69 14.76 29.32
C THR A 138 -20.18 14.60 30.77
N GLN A 139 -19.66 13.61 31.50
CA GLN A 139 -20.04 13.31 32.85
C GLN A 139 -19.06 13.85 33.91
N ASP A 140 -17.78 13.95 33.58
CA ASP A 140 -16.74 14.45 34.48
C ASP A 140 -16.13 15.72 33.89
N LYS A 141 -16.64 16.86 34.29
CA LYS A 141 -16.17 18.19 33.81
C LYS A 141 -14.69 18.45 34.10
N ASN A 142 -14.07 17.69 34.99
CA ASN A 142 -12.66 17.83 35.29
C ASN A 142 -11.77 17.10 34.27
N ARG A 143 -12.31 16.15 33.50
CA ARG A 143 -11.56 15.44 32.45
C ARG A 143 -11.61 16.20 31.14
N LYS A 144 -10.48 16.66 30.70
CA LYS A 144 -10.30 17.43 29.48
C LYS A 144 -9.18 16.84 28.63
N LEU A 145 -9.29 17.00 27.31
CA LEU A 145 -8.33 16.51 26.35
C LEU A 145 -8.12 17.53 25.25
N ILE A 146 -6.87 17.79 24.88
CA ILE A 146 -6.51 18.52 23.67
C ILE A 146 -5.69 17.59 22.79
N ILE A 147 -6.02 17.57 21.51
CA ILE A 147 -5.21 16.91 20.49
C ILE A 147 -4.68 17.98 19.56
N GLU A 148 -3.37 18.15 19.56
CA GLU A 148 -2.65 18.97 18.60
C GLU A 148 -2.20 18.11 17.44
N ILE A 149 -2.40 18.61 16.22
CA ILE A 149 -1.99 17.97 14.98
C ILE A 149 -1.17 18.94 14.19
N SER A 150 -0.01 18.49 13.67
CA SER A 150 0.80 19.24 12.72
C SER A 150 1.30 18.32 11.61
N SER A 151 1.13 18.77 10.36
CA SER A 151 1.65 18.05 9.19
C SER A 151 3.13 18.33 9.01
N TRP A 152 3.89 17.34 8.54
CA TRP A 152 5.26 17.51 8.08
C TRP A 152 5.30 18.40 6.82
N TYR A 153 6.45 18.99 6.56
CA TYR A 153 6.62 19.90 5.41
C TYR A 153 6.28 19.25 4.07
N ASP A 154 6.67 17.98 3.90
CA ASP A 154 6.42 17.18 2.71
C ASP A 154 5.04 16.48 2.70
N LYS A 155 4.24 16.66 3.74
CA LYS A 155 2.92 16.04 3.96
C LYS A 155 2.92 14.50 3.91
N THR A 156 4.05 13.87 4.18
CA THR A 156 4.16 12.40 4.26
C THR A 156 3.78 11.84 5.62
N GLY A 157 3.81 12.68 6.66
CA GLY A 157 3.46 12.31 8.02
C GLY A 157 2.91 13.47 8.84
N TYR A 158 2.49 13.11 10.05
CA TYR A 158 1.85 14.02 11.00
C TYR A 158 2.35 13.76 12.41
N ASP A 159 2.63 14.85 13.12
CA ASP A 159 2.92 14.82 14.55
C ASP A 159 1.66 15.07 15.36
N TYR A 160 1.51 14.33 16.43
CA TYR A 160 0.42 14.44 17.39
C TYR A 160 0.97 14.74 18.77
N SER A 161 0.43 15.78 19.41
CA SER A 161 0.62 16.01 20.84
C SER A 161 -0.74 15.91 21.53
N ILE A 162 -0.84 15.02 22.51
CA ILE A 162 -2.05 14.82 23.29
C ILE A 162 -1.82 15.38 24.68
N TYR A 163 -2.61 16.37 25.05
CA TYR A 163 -2.57 17.00 26.35
C TYR A 163 -3.82 16.58 27.16
N CYS A 164 -3.63 16.15 28.39
CA CYS A 164 -4.71 15.78 29.29
C CYS A 164 -4.34 16.03 30.73
N ASN A 165 -5.34 16.22 31.58
CA ASN A 165 -5.18 16.44 33.02
C ASN A 165 -5.40 15.17 33.86
N TYR A 166 -5.30 14.02 33.23
CA TYR A 166 -5.39 12.69 33.84
C TYR A 166 -4.36 11.76 33.18
N ASP A 167 -4.02 10.68 33.83
CA ASP A 167 -3.13 9.68 33.23
C ASP A 167 -3.89 8.87 32.18
N ILE A 168 -3.39 8.87 30.94
CA ILE A 168 -3.86 7.97 29.90
C ILE A 168 -3.33 6.59 30.21
N ASP A 169 -4.24 5.70 30.58
CA ASP A 169 -3.91 4.30 30.85
C ASP A 169 -3.52 3.58 29.53
N ASN A 170 -2.58 2.64 29.62
CA ASN A 170 -2.15 1.83 28.48
C ASN A 170 -3.30 1.03 27.84
N ASN A 171 -4.34 0.69 28.61
CA ASN A 171 -5.52 0.02 28.10
C ASN A 171 -6.35 0.92 27.15
N ILE A 172 -6.39 2.22 27.38
CA ILE A 172 -7.10 3.16 26.49
C ILE A 172 -6.41 3.21 25.13
N LEU A 173 -5.08 3.22 25.08
CA LEU A 173 -4.32 3.21 23.84
C LEU A 173 -4.52 1.92 23.05
N LEU A 174 -4.47 0.78 23.74
CA LEU A 174 -4.74 -0.53 23.14
C LEU A 174 -6.19 -0.62 22.62
N ASN A 175 -7.14 -0.13 23.39
CA ASN A 175 -8.55 -0.09 22.98
C ASN A 175 -8.76 0.82 21.77
N TRP A 176 -8.07 1.95 21.71
CA TRP A 176 -8.12 2.84 20.54
C TRP A 176 -7.53 2.17 19.29
N GLU A 177 -6.40 1.50 19.41
CA GLU A 177 -5.81 0.75 18.32
C GLU A 177 -6.75 -0.36 17.81
N ASN A 178 -7.34 -1.13 18.73
CA ASN A 178 -8.31 -2.17 18.39
C ASN A 178 -9.56 -1.59 17.75
N TYR A 179 -10.08 -0.48 18.26
CA TYR A 179 -11.22 0.23 17.69
C TYR A 179 -10.92 0.71 16.27
N THR A 180 -9.74 1.30 16.06
CA THR A 180 -9.29 1.78 14.77
C THR A 180 -9.15 0.63 13.76
N LYS A 181 -8.55 -0.49 14.17
CA LYS A 181 -8.46 -1.70 13.32
C LYS A 181 -9.85 -2.23 12.94
N ALA A 182 -10.78 -2.30 13.90
CA ALA A 182 -12.13 -2.81 13.67
C ALA A 182 -12.96 -1.91 12.74
N ASN A 183 -12.78 -0.60 12.84
CA ASN A 183 -13.57 0.42 12.13
C ASN A 183 -12.79 1.10 11.00
N ASN A 184 -11.70 0.49 10.52
CA ASN A 184 -10.89 1.03 9.44
C ASN A 184 -11.71 1.11 8.14
N PRO A 185 -11.96 2.30 7.56
CA PRO A 185 -12.82 2.47 6.39
C PRO A 185 -12.26 1.85 5.12
N TYR A 186 -10.96 1.51 5.11
CA TYR A 186 -10.30 0.84 3.99
C TYR A 186 -10.40 -0.69 4.03
N ARG A 187 -10.98 -1.28 5.09
CA ARG A 187 -11.17 -2.73 5.13
C ARG A 187 -12.10 -3.21 4.02
N GLY A 188 -11.69 -4.28 3.34
CA GLY A 188 -12.40 -4.81 2.17
C GLY A 188 -12.24 -3.98 0.91
N LYS A 189 -11.46 -2.87 0.94
CA LYS A 189 -11.20 -2.03 -0.23
C LYS A 189 -9.91 -2.42 -0.93
N LYS A 190 -9.77 -1.96 -2.18
CA LYS A 190 -8.56 -2.08 -2.97
C LYS A 190 -7.84 -0.74 -2.90
N ILE A 191 -6.66 -0.71 -2.29
CA ILE A 191 -5.85 0.51 -2.14
C ILE A 191 -4.43 0.30 -2.66
N ASP A 192 -3.78 1.38 -3.04
CA ASP A 192 -2.37 1.36 -3.39
C ASP A 192 -1.44 1.54 -2.16
N GLY A 193 -0.13 1.44 -2.39
CA GLY A 193 0.88 1.61 -1.33
C GLY A 193 0.94 3.00 -0.70
N SER A 194 0.24 4.00 -1.23
CA SER A 194 0.10 5.34 -0.64
C SER A 194 -1.21 5.51 0.17
N GLY A 195 -2.10 4.51 0.12
CA GLY A 195 -3.41 4.54 0.78
C GLY A 195 -4.51 5.20 -0.06
N GLU A 196 -4.30 5.31 -1.39
CA GLU A 196 -5.33 5.79 -2.32
C GLU A 196 -6.20 4.62 -2.82
N ILE A 197 -7.50 4.88 -3.03
CA ILE A 197 -8.38 3.88 -3.62
C ILE A 197 -7.93 3.54 -5.04
N LEU A 198 -7.68 2.28 -5.28
CA LEU A 198 -7.19 1.77 -6.55
C LEU A 198 -8.37 1.44 -7.47
N LYS A 199 -8.43 2.12 -8.61
CA LYS A 199 -9.39 1.82 -9.68
C LYS A 199 -8.76 0.81 -10.63
N LEU A 200 -9.10 -0.45 -10.46
CA LEU A 200 -8.70 -1.51 -11.39
C LEU A 200 -9.70 -1.61 -12.55
N ASN A 201 -9.22 -2.08 -13.71
CA ASN A 201 -10.11 -2.44 -14.79
C ASN A 201 -10.86 -3.73 -14.42
N GLU A 202 -12.16 -3.62 -14.18
CA GLU A 202 -13.03 -4.71 -13.74
C GLU A 202 -13.16 -5.84 -14.79
N ASN A 203 -12.87 -5.56 -16.06
CA ASN A 203 -12.88 -6.56 -17.12
C ASN A 203 -11.71 -7.56 -17.04
N ILE A 204 -10.75 -7.36 -16.13
CA ILE A 204 -9.63 -8.28 -15.93
C ILE A 204 -10.05 -9.33 -14.89
N SER A 205 -10.30 -10.55 -15.36
CA SER A 205 -10.60 -11.73 -14.55
C SER A 205 -9.68 -12.89 -14.96
N PHE A 206 -9.73 -13.99 -14.25
CA PHE A 206 -9.00 -15.21 -14.68
C PHE A 206 -9.45 -15.73 -16.04
N ASP A 207 -10.71 -15.49 -16.45
CA ASP A 207 -11.20 -15.86 -17.77
C ASP A 207 -10.51 -15.07 -18.89
N SER A 208 -9.95 -13.90 -18.56
CA SER A 208 -9.15 -13.09 -19.51
C SER A 208 -7.72 -13.57 -19.69
N ILE A 209 -7.25 -14.53 -18.86
CA ILE A 209 -5.88 -15.01 -18.85
C ILE A 209 -5.80 -16.39 -19.54
N VAL A 210 -4.78 -16.59 -20.35
CA VAL A 210 -4.46 -17.88 -20.98
C VAL A 210 -3.25 -18.47 -20.26
N LEU A 211 -3.47 -19.51 -19.47
CA LEU A 211 -2.46 -20.25 -18.72
C LEU A 211 -2.91 -21.70 -18.55
N PRO A 212 -2.00 -22.65 -18.37
CA PRO A 212 -2.39 -24.03 -18.10
C PRO A 212 -3.32 -24.13 -16.89
N ASP A 213 -4.39 -24.90 -17.00
CA ASP A 213 -5.39 -25.12 -15.93
C ASP A 213 -4.77 -25.51 -14.58
N LYS A 214 -3.73 -26.36 -14.64
CA LYS A 214 -2.99 -26.77 -13.44
C LYS A 214 -2.35 -25.57 -12.73
N MET A 215 -1.82 -24.62 -13.49
CA MET A 215 -1.19 -23.42 -12.94
C MET A 215 -2.23 -22.47 -12.36
N LEU A 216 -3.31 -22.22 -13.09
CA LEU A 216 -4.45 -21.42 -12.60
C LEU A 216 -5.01 -22.00 -11.30
N LYS A 217 -5.16 -23.33 -11.23
CA LYS A 217 -5.60 -24.03 -10.02
C LYS A 217 -4.65 -23.80 -8.86
N ILE A 218 -3.32 -23.93 -9.07
CA ILE A 218 -2.32 -23.70 -8.01
C ILE A 218 -2.41 -22.26 -7.49
N ILE A 219 -2.56 -21.27 -8.37
CA ILE A 219 -2.66 -19.86 -7.99
C ILE A 219 -3.95 -19.64 -7.16
N LYS A 220 -5.11 -20.09 -7.66
CA LYS A 220 -6.40 -19.94 -6.98
C LYS A 220 -6.45 -20.66 -5.63
N ASP A 221 -5.88 -21.87 -5.54
CA ASP A 221 -5.85 -22.65 -4.29
C ASP A 221 -5.00 -21.97 -3.19
N ASN A 222 -3.89 -21.31 -3.58
CA ASN A 222 -3.01 -20.65 -2.63
C ASN A 222 -3.40 -19.19 -2.31
N THR A 223 -4.41 -18.64 -2.97
CA THR A 223 -4.90 -17.27 -2.79
C THR A 223 -6.39 -17.24 -2.44
N LEU A 224 -7.27 -17.31 -3.44
CA LEU A 224 -8.73 -17.17 -3.25
C LEU A 224 -9.29 -18.21 -2.27
N LYS A 225 -8.95 -19.51 -2.46
CA LYS A 225 -9.45 -20.57 -1.58
C LYS A 225 -8.82 -20.54 -0.19
N PHE A 226 -7.57 -20.09 -0.09
CA PHE A 226 -6.90 -19.91 1.19
C PHE A 226 -7.68 -18.91 2.07
N PHE A 227 -8.07 -17.76 1.54
CA PHE A 227 -8.89 -16.79 2.28
C PHE A 227 -10.27 -17.36 2.65
N GLY A 228 -10.88 -18.14 1.77
CA GLY A 228 -12.16 -18.80 2.03
C GLY A 228 -12.12 -19.88 3.12
N THR A 229 -10.92 -20.34 3.50
CA THR A 229 -10.74 -21.46 4.45
C THR A 229 -9.97 -21.07 5.72
N THR A 230 -9.72 -19.80 5.97
CA THR A 230 -8.91 -19.31 7.11
C THR A 230 -9.39 -19.83 8.47
N ALA A 231 -10.69 -19.91 8.71
CA ALA A 231 -11.26 -20.45 9.94
C ALA A 231 -10.86 -21.91 10.16
N LEU A 232 -10.96 -22.76 9.12
CA LEU A 232 -10.57 -24.18 9.18
C LEU A 232 -9.06 -24.34 9.33
N LEU A 233 -8.27 -23.50 8.66
CA LEU A 233 -6.81 -23.49 8.78
C LEU A 233 -6.37 -23.16 10.21
N SER A 234 -6.99 -22.16 10.83
CA SER A 234 -6.73 -21.78 12.22
C SER A 234 -7.08 -22.91 13.19
N GLN A 235 -8.23 -23.56 13.02
CA GLN A 235 -8.64 -24.70 13.85
C GLN A 235 -7.67 -25.89 13.76
N ASN A 236 -6.98 -26.05 12.64
CA ASN A 236 -5.98 -27.09 12.41
C ASN A 236 -4.53 -26.63 12.69
N ASN A 237 -4.33 -25.50 13.35
CA ASN A 237 -3.01 -24.91 13.63
C ASN A 237 -2.15 -24.70 12.38
N VAL A 238 -2.78 -24.45 11.22
CA VAL A 238 -2.07 -24.09 9.99
C VAL A 238 -1.81 -22.59 10.01
N ASN A 239 -0.58 -22.18 9.68
CA ASN A 239 -0.19 -20.79 9.63
C ASN A 239 -1.05 -20.01 8.61
N LEU A 240 -1.62 -18.88 9.05
CA LEU A 240 -2.46 -18.01 8.23
C LEU A 240 -1.68 -16.97 7.42
N LYS A 241 -0.36 -17.00 7.51
CA LYS A 241 0.55 -16.19 6.71
C LYS A 241 1.01 -16.97 5.49
N ARG A 242 1.10 -16.33 4.34
CA ARG A 242 1.62 -16.94 3.12
C ARG A 242 2.42 -15.96 2.27
N GLY A 243 3.57 -16.43 1.78
CA GLY A 243 4.37 -15.74 0.77
C GLY A 243 4.36 -16.52 -0.55
N ILE A 244 4.01 -15.86 -1.65
CA ILE A 244 3.95 -16.43 -3.00
C ILE A 244 4.73 -15.53 -3.95
N ILE A 245 5.59 -16.12 -4.78
CA ILE A 245 6.25 -15.42 -5.87
C ILE A 245 5.76 -15.94 -7.21
N LEU A 246 5.33 -15.04 -8.08
CA LEU A 246 5.17 -15.28 -9.50
C LEU A 246 6.44 -14.88 -10.20
N SER A 247 7.15 -15.84 -10.76
CA SER A 247 8.42 -15.63 -11.46
C SER A 247 8.31 -15.99 -12.94
N GLY A 248 9.16 -15.46 -13.78
CA GLY A 248 9.20 -15.82 -15.20
C GLY A 248 9.53 -14.64 -16.11
N PRO A 249 9.75 -14.88 -17.42
CA PRO A 249 10.08 -13.83 -18.37
C PRO A 249 9.07 -12.70 -18.41
N PRO A 250 9.45 -11.47 -18.80
CA PRO A 250 8.53 -10.36 -18.96
C PRO A 250 7.46 -10.67 -20.02
N GLY A 251 6.28 -10.08 -19.87
CA GLY A 251 5.20 -10.21 -20.84
C GLY A 251 4.39 -11.50 -20.75
N ASN A 252 4.59 -12.37 -19.75
CA ASN A 252 3.86 -13.64 -19.60
C ASN A 252 2.68 -13.56 -18.63
N GLY A 253 2.12 -12.36 -18.39
CA GLY A 253 0.85 -12.22 -17.68
C GLY A 253 0.93 -12.12 -16.17
N LYS A 254 2.11 -12.01 -15.52
CA LYS A 254 2.25 -11.90 -14.05
C LYS A 254 1.40 -10.76 -13.48
N THR A 255 1.52 -9.55 -14.02
CA THR A 255 0.68 -8.39 -13.67
C THR A 255 -0.81 -8.62 -13.93
N MET A 256 -1.16 -9.34 -15.00
CA MET A 256 -2.56 -9.70 -15.29
C MET A 256 -3.13 -10.63 -14.21
N ILE A 257 -2.36 -11.61 -13.75
CA ILE A 257 -2.74 -12.49 -12.64
C ILE A 257 -2.95 -11.68 -11.35
N CYS A 258 -2.03 -10.75 -11.03
CA CYS A 258 -2.17 -9.87 -9.87
C CYS A 258 -3.47 -9.05 -9.93
N LYS A 259 -3.79 -8.47 -11.09
CA LYS A 259 -5.01 -7.69 -11.29
C LYS A 259 -6.27 -8.55 -11.23
N ALA A 260 -6.26 -9.75 -11.80
CA ALA A 260 -7.37 -10.69 -11.73
C ALA A 260 -7.62 -11.13 -10.28
N LEU A 261 -6.58 -11.48 -9.53
CA LEU A 261 -6.69 -11.78 -8.11
C LEU A 261 -7.25 -10.61 -7.31
N ALA A 262 -6.75 -9.41 -7.55
CA ALA A 262 -7.25 -8.21 -6.87
C ALA A 262 -8.72 -7.92 -7.20
N ASN A 263 -9.21 -8.33 -8.38
CA ASN A 263 -10.63 -8.19 -8.74
C ASN A 263 -11.52 -9.26 -8.13
N GLU A 264 -11.04 -10.49 -8.02
CA GLU A 264 -11.86 -11.64 -7.61
C GLU A 264 -11.82 -11.93 -6.10
N VAL A 265 -10.83 -11.41 -5.36
CA VAL A 265 -10.72 -11.66 -3.92
C VAL A 265 -11.70 -10.79 -3.14
N ASN A 266 -12.36 -11.39 -2.13
CA ASN A 266 -13.31 -10.70 -1.24
C ASN A 266 -12.70 -10.28 0.10
N VAL A 267 -11.44 -9.78 0.06
CA VAL A 267 -10.73 -9.22 1.22
C VAL A 267 -10.10 -7.90 0.84
N SER A 268 -9.47 -7.22 1.80
CA SER A 268 -8.69 -6.02 1.50
C SER A 268 -7.56 -6.34 0.51
N VAL A 269 -7.29 -5.44 -0.41
CA VAL A 269 -6.15 -5.53 -1.33
C VAL A 269 -5.25 -4.32 -1.15
N LEU A 270 -3.98 -4.56 -0.88
CA LEU A 270 -2.94 -3.54 -0.87
C LEU A 270 -2.00 -3.79 -2.06
N TYR A 271 -2.09 -2.93 -3.07
CA TYR A 271 -1.36 -3.06 -4.33
C TYR A 271 -0.17 -2.12 -4.36
N VAL A 272 1.03 -2.67 -4.38
CA VAL A 272 2.28 -1.93 -4.20
C VAL A 272 3.11 -2.00 -5.48
N LEU A 273 3.47 -0.83 -5.98
CA LEU A 273 4.37 -0.65 -7.12
C LEU A 273 5.78 -0.29 -6.63
N PRO A 274 6.82 -0.43 -7.47
CA PRO A 274 8.18 -0.01 -7.13
C PRO A 274 8.30 1.41 -6.59
N SER A 275 7.49 2.34 -7.10
CA SER A 275 7.45 3.74 -6.65
C SER A 275 6.99 3.91 -5.19
N ASN A 276 6.32 2.93 -4.62
CA ASN A 276 5.86 2.96 -3.22
C ASN A 276 6.93 2.44 -2.22
N LEU A 277 8.06 1.91 -2.72
CA LEU A 277 9.10 1.24 -1.94
C LEU A 277 10.48 1.85 -2.22
N GLN A 278 10.62 3.15 -1.92
CA GLN A 278 11.87 3.88 -2.17
C GLN A 278 12.90 3.68 -1.05
N GLN A 279 12.43 3.46 0.18
CA GLN A 279 13.26 3.30 1.37
C GLN A 279 12.91 2.01 2.14
N THR A 280 13.80 1.58 3.00
CA THR A 280 13.57 0.42 3.89
C THR A 280 12.37 0.63 4.81
N THR A 281 12.17 1.86 5.27
CA THR A 281 11.02 2.25 6.10
C THR A 281 9.67 2.08 5.39
N ASP A 282 9.65 2.17 4.06
CA ASP A 282 8.42 1.95 3.28
C ASP A 282 7.96 0.50 3.36
N VAL A 283 8.89 -0.46 3.40
CA VAL A 283 8.55 -1.88 3.56
C VAL A 283 7.80 -2.10 4.88
N ASN A 284 8.31 -1.52 5.97
CA ASN A 284 7.66 -1.61 7.29
C ASN A 284 6.27 -1.01 7.26
N ARG A 285 6.13 0.20 6.71
CA ARG A 285 4.85 0.90 6.57
C ARG A 285 3.83 0.08 5.76
N ILE A 286 4.25 -0.52 4.65
CA ILE A 286 3.37 -1.36 3.81
C ILE A 286 2.87 -2.60 4.58
N TYR A 287 3.74 -3.26 5.34
CA TYR A 287 3.33 -4.41 6.14
C TYR A 287 2.43 -4.03 7.32
N GLU A 288 2.67 -2.90 7.97
CA GLU A 288 1.76 -2.34 9.00
C GLU A 288 0.36 -2.09 8.41
N MET A 289 0.29 -1.47 7.23
CA MET A 289 -0.99 -1.28 6.52
C MET A 289 -1.66 -2.63 6.22
N ALA A 290 -0.94 -3.61 5.71
CA ALA A 290 -1.49 -4.93 5.39
C ALA A 290 -2.03 -5.66 6.64
N ILE A 291 -1.34 -5.56 7.77
CA ILE A 291 -1.78 -6.12 9.06
C ILE A 291 -3.05 -5.43 9.56
N GLU A 292 -3.13 -4.11 9.47
CA GLU A 292 -4.33 -3.35 9.85
C GLU A 292 -5.55 -3.67 8.98
N LEU A 293 -5.31 -3.98 7.73
CA LEU A 293 -6.34 -4.34 6.74
C LEU A 293 -6.68 -5.84 6.73
N SER A 294 -6.03 -6.64 7.57
CA SER A 294 -6.24 -8.10 7.59
C SER A 294 -7.73 -8.48 7.78
N PRO A 295 -8.26 -9.48 7.03
CA PRO A 295 -7.56 -10.27 6.02
C PRO A 295 -7.21 -9.45 4.77
N CYS A 296 -5.96 -9.58 4.28
CA CYS A 296 -5.41 -8.74 3.23
C CYS A 296 -4.58 -9.52 2.21
N LEU A 297 -4.81 -9.25 0.93
CA LEU A 297 -3.91 -9.64 -0.17
C LEU A 297 -2.94 -8.48 -0.44
N LEU A 298 -1.69 -8.62 0.00
CA LEU A 298 -0.60 -7.71 -0.30
C LEU A 298 0.06 -8.12 -1.62
N ILE A 299 -0.07 -7.30 -2.65
CA ILE A 299 0.57 -7.49 -3.95
C ILE A 299 1.76 -6.54 -4.06
N ILE A 300 2.94 -7.06 -4.38
CA ILE A 300 4.16 -6.28 -4.61
C ILE A 300 4.69 -6.62 -6.00
N GLU A 301 4.57 -5.69 -6.95
CA GLU A 301 5.06 -5.93 -8.32
C GLU A 301 6.56 -5.65 -8.44
N ASP A 302 7.20 -6.44 -9.34
CA ASP A 302 8.57 -6.27 -9.82
C ASP A 302 9.61 -6.11 -8.71
N ILE A 303 9.64 -7.04 -7.71
CA ILE A 303 10.58 -6.97 -6.59
C ILE A 303 12.06 -7.01 -7.03
N ASP A 304 12.35 -7.31 -8.29
CA ASP A 304 13.70 -7.29 -8.86
C ASP A 304 14.31 -5.88 -8.90
N PHE A 305 13.52 -4.81 -8.87
CA PHE A 305 14.07 -3.45 -8.72
C PHE A 305 14.87 -3.29 -7.42
N MET A 306 14.51 -4.03 -6.37
CA MET A 306 15.27 -4.06 -5.10
C MET A 306 16.59 -4.81 -5.20
N THR A 307 16.89 -5.46 -6.33
CA THR A 307 18.14 -6.22 -6.55
C THR A 307 19.12 -5.52 -7.47
N MET A 308 18.72 -4.43 -8.15
CA MET A 308 19.54 -3.78 -9.17
C MET A 308 20.68 -2.92 -8.62
N ASP A 309 20.60 -2.47 -7.37
CA ASP A 309 21.60 -1.61 -6.75
C ASP A 309 22.80 -2.36 -6.13
N ARG A 310 22.97 -3.66 -6.43
CA ARG A 310 24.03 -4.51 -5.83
C ARG A 310 25.46 -4.26 -6.35
N ASP A 311 25.67 -3.43 -7.33
CA ASP A 311 27.03 -3.09 -7.82
C ASP A 311 27.79 -2.16 -6.85
N ASN A 312 27.12 -1.62 -5.83
CA ASN A 312 27.73 -0.95 -4.68
C ASN A 312 27.56 -1.82 -3.42
N PHE A 313 28.57 -2.46 -2.97
CA PHE A 313 28.93 -3.29 -1.81
C PHE A 313 27.99 -3.41 -0.57
N SER A 314 26.83 -2.81 -0.56
CA SER A 314 25.79 -2.95 0.48
C SER A 314 24.51 -3.48 -0.16
N GLY A 315 24.15 -4.73 0.14
CA GLY A 315 22.90 -5.33 -0.31
C GLY A 315 21.71 -4.40 -0.02
N ASP A 316 20.78 -4.30 -0.98
CA ASP A 316 19.62 -3.42 -0.82
C ASP A 316 18.83 -3.79 0.46
N GLY A 317 18.84 -2.88 1.42
CA GLY A 317 18.18 -3.07 2.72
C GLY A 317 16.68 -3.35 2.58
N ARG A 318 16.03 -2.87 1.50
CA ARG A 318 14.60 -3.08 1.22
C ARG A 318 14.27 -4.56 1.00
N LEU A 319 15.07 -5.27 0.18
CA LEU A 319 14.86 -6.70 -0.03
C LEU A 319 15.11 -7.50 1.25
N ILE A 320 16.14 -7.13 2.02
CA ILE A 320 16.43 -7.76 3.30
C ILE A 320 15.26 -7.55 4.27
N GLU A 321 14.72 -6.33 4.34
CA GLU A 321 13.59 -6.02 5.21
C GLU A 321 12.32 -6.75 4.77
N LEU A 322 12.04 -6.81 3.46
CA LEU A 322 10.96 -7.62 2.91
C LEU A 322 11.08 -9.09 3.35
N MET A 323 12.28 -9.65 3.24
CA MET A 323 12.55 -11.02 3.66
C MET A 323 12.39 -11.20 5.18
N ASN A 324 12.81 -10.21 5.99
CA ASN A 324 12.65 -10.24 7.44
C ASN A 324 11.18 -10.19 7.84
N LYS A 325 10.35 -9.39 7.16
CA LYS A 325 8.89 -9.37 7.38
C LYS A 325 8.24 -10.70 7.03
N LEU A 326 8.69 -11.36 5.98
CA LEU A 326 8.20 -12.69 5.62
C LEU A 326 8.67 -13.77 6.59
N ASP A 327 9.90 -13.70 7.14
CA ASP A 327 10.40 -14.60 8.18
C ASP A 327 9.76 -14.32 9.55
N GLY A 328 9.23 -13.13 9.71
CA GLY A 328 9.05 -12.43 10.98
C GLY A 328 8.31 -13.15 12.06
N ILE A 329 8.75 -12.81 13.27
CA ILE A 329 8.20 -13.12 14.59
C ILE A 329 6.83 -12.42 14.80
N GLU A 330 6.51 -11.42 13.99
CA GLU A 330 5.23 -10.72 14.05
C GLU A 330 4.13 -11.61 13.46
N GLU A 331 3.04 -11.75 14.19
CA GLU A 331 1.86 -12.48 13.76
C GLU A 331 1.16 -11.74 12.60
N MET A 332 1.58 -12.05 11.36
CA MET A 332 0.92 -11.53 10.15
C MET A 332 -0.29 -12.42 9.77
N ASN A 333 -1.09 -12.79 10.78
CA ASN A 333 -2.25 -13.64 10.58
C ASN A 333 -3.25 -13.00 9.60
N GLY A 334 -3.59 -13.75 8.54
CA GLY A 334 -4.54 -13.31 7.52
C GLY A 334 -3.95 -12.42 6.42
N VAL A 335 -2.61 -12.31 6.31
CA VAL A 335 -1.94 -11.60 5.20
C VAL A 335 -1.32 -12.60 4.23
N ILE A 336 -1.72 -12.53 2.95
CA ILE A 336 -1.01 -13.21 1.86
C ILE A 336 -0.18 -12.17 1.12
N THR A 337 1.14 -12.39 1.05
CA THR A 337 2.04 -11.57 0.23
C THR A 337 2.25 -12.26 -1.12
N LEU A 338 1.84 -11.61 -2.20
CA LEU A 338 2.06 -12.04 -3.57
C LEU A 338 3.07 -11.08 -4.23
N ALA A 339 4.23 -11.58 -4.58
CA ALA A 339 5.26 -10.78 -5.26
C ALA A 339 5.45 -11.22 -6.71
N THR A 340 5.83 -10.31 -7.60
CA THR A 340 6.24 -10.65 -8.98
C THR A 340 7.69 -10.33 -9.22
N THR A 341 8.37 -11.11 -10.08
CA THR A 341 9.75 -10.86 -10.53
C THR A 341 10.01 -11.39 -11.94
N ASN A 342 10.88 -10.70 -12.66
CA ASN A 342 11.41 -11.15 -13.95
C ASN A 342 12.77 -11.87 -13.80
N LEU A 343 13.40 -11.84 -12.61
CA LEU A 343 14.74 -12.35 -12.34
C LEU A 343 14.68 -13.57 -11.41
N VAL A 344 14.30 -14.73 -11.97
CA VAL A 344 14.13 -16.00 -11.22
C VAL A 344 15.41 -16.35 -10.44
N ASP A 345 16.56 -16.36 -11.11
CA ASP A 345 17.83 -16.84 -10.52
C ASP A 345 18.32 -15.98 -9.36
N LYS A 346 18.16 -14.65 -9.44
CA LYS A 346 18.59 -13.73 -8.37
C LYS A 346 17.71 -13.84 -7.13
N VAL A 347 16.40 -13.97 -7.32
CA VAL A 347 15.45 -14.11 -6.22
C VAL A 347 15.51 -15.50 -5.63
N GLU A 348 15.64 -16.56 -6.44
CA GLU A 348 15.79 -17.93 -5.94
C GLU A 348 17.02 -18.10 -5.05
N THR A 349 18.14 -17.46 -5.37
CA THR A 349 19.33 -17.51 -4.50
C THR A 349 19.09 -16.88 -3.13
N ALA A 350 18.30 -15.80 -3.07
CA ALA A 350 17.95 -15.16 -1.81
C ALA A 350 16.95 -15.96 -1.00
N ILE A 351 16.08 -16.74 -1.66
CA ILE A 351 15.00 -17.54 -1.06
C ILE A 351 15.47 -18.94 -0.68
N LYS A 352 16.22 -19.64 -1.55
CA LYS A 352 16.68 -21.04 -1.36
C LYS A 352 17.48 -21.25 -0.08
N ASN A 353 18.18 -20.22 0.39
CA ASN A 353 19.05 -20.31 1.55
C ASN A 353 18.32 -20.20 2.91
N ARG A 354 16.99 -19.94 2.93
CA ARG A 354 16.20 -19.84 4.17
C ARG A 354 14.74 -20.25 3.93
N PRO A 355 14.35 -21.49 4.26
CA PRO A 355 12.94 -21.93 4.20
C PRO A 355 12.08 -21.10 5.17
N GLY A 356 10.84 -20.75 4.74
CA GLY A 356 9.87 -20.01 5.56
C GLY A 356 9.57 -18.58 5.10
N ARG A 357 10.29 -18.05 4.08
CA ARG A 357 10.09 -16.68 3.57
C ARG A 357 9.00 -16.59 2.54
N PHE A 358 9.20 -17.31 1.44
CA PHE A 358 8.15 -17.54 0.47
C PHE A 358 7.83 -19.03 0.44
N ASP A 359 6.58 -19.36 0.71
CA ASP A 359 6.12 -20.76 0.77
C ASP A 359 6.05 -21.37 -0.62
N ARG A 360 5.88 -20.53 -1.65
CA ARG A 360 5.70 -20.96 -3.03
C ARG A 360 6.34 -20.02 -4.03
N VAL A 361 7.12 -20.60 -4.94
CA VAL A 361 7.57 -19.95 -6.17
C VAL A 361 6.81 -20.61 -7.32
N ILE A 362 6.03 -19.83 -8.06
CA ILE A 362 5.24 -20.28 -9.21
C ILE A 362 5.91 -19.69 -10.46
N ASN A 363 6.58 -20.52 -11.23
CA ASN A 363 7.22 -20.10 -12.46
C ASN A 363 6.20 -20.08 -13.61
N ILE A 364 6.11 -18.95 -14.29
CA ILE A 364 5.28 -18.72 -15.48
C ILE A 364 6.19 -18.65 -16.68
N PRO A 365 6.40 -19.78 -17.37
CA PRO A 365 7.33 -19.86 -18.52
C PRO A 365 6.75 -19.17 -19.74
N LEU A 366 7.54 -19.06 -20.80
CA LEU A 366 7.04 -18.73 -22.13
C LEU A 366 5.96 -19.76 -22.54
N PRO A 367 4.91 -19.34 -23.27
CA PRO A 367 3.85 -20.24 -23.70
C PRO A 367 4.39 -21.30 -24.65
N ASP A 368 4.00 -22.57 -24.44
CA ASP A 368 4.18 -23.65 -25.39
C ASP A 368 3.28 -23.47 -26.62
N ILE A 369 3.38 -24.36 -27.59
CA ILE A 369 2.64 -24.23 -28.85
C ILE A 369 1.11 -24.23 -28.62
N ASP A 370 0.62 -25.09 -27.73
CA ASP A 370 -0.81 -25.20 -27.46
C ASP A 370 -1.37 -23.90 -26.83
N LEU A 371 -0.63 -23.34 -25.87
CA LEU A 371 -0.99 -22.07 -25.26
C LEU A 371 -0.90 -20.90 -26.26
N ARG A 372 0.09 -20.92 -27.18
CA ARG A 372 0.16 -19.87 -28.22
C ARG A 372 -1.06 -19.95 -29.15
N ILE A 373 -1.45 -21.14 -29.56
CA ILE A 373 -2.68 -21.35 -30.34
C ILE A 373 -3.90 -20.80 -29.61
N GLU A 374 -4.05 -21.13 -28.33
CA GLU A 374 -5.14 -20.62 -27.50
C GLU A 374 -5.12 -19.07 -27.36
N MET A 375 -3.93 -18.48 -27.19
CA MET A 375 -3.76 -17.03 -27.15
C MET A 375 -4.16 -16.36 -28.47
N PHE A 376 -3.71 -16.89 -29.61
CA PHE A 376 -4.09 -16.36 -30.93
C PHE A 376 -5.60 -16.47 -31.13
N LYS A 377 -6.22 -17.63 -30.88
CA LYS A 377 -7.68 -17.80 -30.96
C LYS A 377 -8.43 -16.75 -30.13
N LYS A 378 -7.99 -16.55 -28.90
CA LYS A 378 -8.60 -15.60 -27.98
C LYS A 378 -8.45 -14.14 -28.46
N PHE A 379 -7.24 -13.74 -28.84
CA PHE A 379 -6.97 -12.35 -29.23
C PHE A 379 -7.53 -12.00 -30.61
N LEU A 380 -7.74 -12.98 -31.48
CA LEU A 380 -8.33 -12.81 -32.82
C LEU A 380 -9.83 -13.11 -32.85
N ASN A 381 -10.47 -13.44 -31.71
CA ASN A 381 -11.88 -13.81 -31.63
C ASN A 381 -12.26 -14.97 -32.56
N ASN A 382 -11.40 -16.00 -32.65
CA ASN A 382 -11.56 -17.18 -33.52
C ASN A 382 -11.66 -16.82 -35.01
N ALA A 383 -10.81 -15.90 -35.51
CA ALA A 383 -10.67 -15.63 -36.94
C ALA A 383 -10.33 -16.90 -37.71
N ASP A 384 -10.67 -16.94 -39.00
CA ASP A 384 -10.38 -18.06 -39.89
C ASP A 384 -8.92 -17.98 -40.41
N VAL A 385 -7.99 -18.50 -39.63
CA VAL A 385 -6.54 -18.52 -39.92
C VAL A 385 -5.93 -19.85 -39.47
N ASP A 386 -4.77 -20.21 -40.06
CA ASP A 386 -4.02 -21.39 -39.64
C ASP A 386 -3.24 -21.14 -38.35
N TYR A 387 -3.90 -21.40 -37.21
CA TYR A 387 -3.33 -21.18 -35.87
C TYR A 387 -2.08 -22.01 -35.59
N GLU A 388 -1.93 -23.19 -36.19
CA GLU A 388 -0.75 -24.06 -35.99
C GLU A 388 0.47 -23.43 -36.64
N VAL A 389 0.38 -23.01 -37.90
CA VAL A 389 1.45 -22.35 -38.64
C VAL A 389 1.86 -21.05 -37.96
N VAL A 390 0.91 -20.21 -37.58
CA VAL A 390 1.18 -18.93 -36.89
C VAL A 390 1.82 -19.15 -35.53
N ALA A 391 1.35 -20.13 -34.75
CA ALA A 391 1.90 -20.42 -33.43
C ALA A 391 3.32 -21.02 -33.51
N GLU A 392 3.63 -21.82 -34.52
CA GLU A 392 5.00 -22.32 -34.79
C GLU A 392 5.97 -21.15 -35.07
N LYS A 393 5.56 -20.20 -35.93
CA LYS A 393 6.38 -19.03 -36.28
C LYS A 393 6.58 -18.08 -35.09
N ALA A 394 5.66 -18.08 -34.13
CA ALA A 394 5.73 -17.31 -32.89
C ALA A 394 6.49 -18.02 -31.76
N GLU A 395 7.37 -19.00 -32.07
CA GLU A 395 8.18 -19.72 -31.08
C GLU A 395 9.01 -18.74 -30.23
N LYS A 396 9.09 -19.00 -28.93
CA LYS A 396 9.79 -18.18 -27.91
C LYS A 396 9.26 -16.77 -27.68
N LEU A 397 8.13 -16.41 -28.26
CA LEU A 397 7.48 -15.12 -27.98
C LEU A 397 6.63 -15.20 -26.69
N SER A 398 6.64 -14.11 -25.94
CA SER A 398 5.78 -13.98 -24.74
C SER A 398 4.33 -13.70 -25.12
N GLY A 399 3.40 -13.89 -24.17
CA GLY A 399 1.99 -13.58 -24.38
C GLY A 399 1.73 -12.10 -24.74
N ALA A 400 2.57 -11.17 -24.28
CA ALA A 400 2.49 -9.76 -24.65
C ALA A 400 2.82 -9.55 -26.15
N TYR A 401 3.86 -10.22 -26.65
CA TYR A 401 4.21 -10.17 -28.07
C TYR A 401 3.12 -10.80 -28.96
N ILE A 402 2.55 -11.93 -28.54
CA ILE A 402 1.43 -12.56 -29.29
C ILE A 402 0.25 -11.60 -29.37
N LYS A 403 -0.08 -10.91 -28.28
CA LYS A 403 -1.15 -9.91 -28.29
C LYS A 403 -0.82 -8.74 -29.23
N GLU A 404 0.40 -8.26 -29.23
CA GLU A 404 0.86 -7.17 -30.11
C GLU A 404 0.81 -7.59 -31.58
N ILE A 405 1.24 -8.80 -31.91
CA ILE A 405 1.11 -9.39 -33.26
C ILE A 405 -0.34 -9.37 -33.72
N CYS A 406 -1.27 -9.82 -32.89
CA CYS A 406 -2.70 -9.79 -33.21
C CYS A 406 -3.22 -8.37 -33.42
N GLN A 407 -2.75 -7.39 -32.65
CA GLN A 407 -3.13 -5.99 -32.82
C GLN A 407 -2.55 -5.39 -34.11
N THR A 408 -1.29 -5.68 -34.43
CA THR A 408 -0.63 -5.25 -35.67
C THR A 408 -1.32 -5.87 -36.89
N ALA A 409 -1.65 -7.15 -36.87
CA ALA A 409 -2.37 -7.82 -37.96
C ALA A 409 -3.76 -7.21 -38.18
N LYS A 410 -4.49 -6.89 -37.10
CA LYS A 410 -5.77 -6.15 -37.20
C LYS A 410 -5.60 -4.76 -37.82
N LEU A 411 -4.52 -4.06 -37.43
CA LEU A 411 -4.22 -2.74 -38.01
C LEU A 411 -3.93 -2.85 -39.50
N LEU A 412 -3.11 -3.82 -39.92
CA LEU A 412 -2.82 -4.08 -41.32
C LEU A 412 -4.09 -4.37 -42.13
N ALA A 413 -4.98 -5.22 -41.61
CA ALA A 413 -6.26 -5.50 -42.27
C ALA A 413 -7.10 -4.24 -42.41
N ILE A 414 -7.22 -3.41 -41.39
CA ILE A 414 -8.01 -2.15 -41.47
C ILE A 414 -7.39 -1.18 -42.46
N VAL A 415 -6.08 -1.01 -42.48
CA VAL A 415 -5.39 -0.09 -43.42
C VAL A 415 -5.54 -0.54 -44.86
N ASN A 416 -5.60 -1.84 -45.11
CA ASN A 416 -5.83 -2.41 -46.45
C ASN A 416 -7.28 -2.45 -46.85
N GLY A 417 -8.21 -2.09 -45.94
CA GLY A 417 -9.65 -2.09 -46.21
C GLY A 417 -10.32 -3.44 -46.02
N ASP A 418 -9.65 -4.43 -45.46
CA ASP A 418 -10.17 -5.77 -45.18
C ASP A 418 -10.99 -5.73 -43.86
N ILE A 419 -12.22 -5.26 -43.99
CA ILE A 419 -13.19 -5.13 -42.90
C ILE A 419 -14.51 -5.81 -43.25
N ASP A 420 -15.18 -6.39 -42.26
CA ASP A 420 -16.50 -6.99 -42.42
C ASP A 420 -17.64 -5.94 -42.43
N SER A 421 -18.85 -6.42 -42.57
CA SER A 421 -20.07 -5.56 -42.55
C SER A 421 -20.31 -4.82 -41.24
N ASN A 422 -19.64 -5.23 -40.15
CA ASN A 422 -19.69 -4.60 -38.81
C ASN A 422 -18.48 -3.70 -38.55
N ASN A 423 -17.66 -3.40 -39.56
CA ASN A 423 -16.39 -2.67 -39.47
C ASN A 423 -15.34 -3.36 -38.61
N LEU A 424 -15.36 -4.68 -38.48
CA LEU A 424 -14.32 -5.46 -37.81
C LEU A 424 -13.24 -5.91 -38.80
N ALA A 425 -11.99 -5.92 -38.36
CA ALA A 425 -10.86 -6.35 -39.19
C ALA A 425 -10.97 -7.83 -39.55
N ILE A 426 -10.84 -8.14 -40.85
CA ILE A 426 -10.72 -9.50 -41.38
C ILE A 426 -9.22 -9.84 -41.43
N VAL A 427 -8.74 -10.53 -40.41
CA VAL A 427 -7.32 -10.93 -40.31
C VAL A 427 -7.11 -12.24 -41.04
N ASN A 428 -6.06 -12.30 -41.86
CA ASN A 428 -5.61 -13.50 -42.56
C ASN A 428 -4.17 -13.90 -42.14
N ASP A 429 -3.69 -15.05 -42.62
CA ASP A 429 -2.36 -15.57 -42.25
C ASP A 429 -1.23 -14.64 -42.71
N ASP A 430 -1.35 -13.98 -43.87
CA ASP A 430 -0.32 -13.07 -44.40
C ASP A 430 -0.08 -11.89 -43.45
N TYR A 431 -1.14 -11.26 -42.95
CA TYR A 431 -1.05 -10.16 -41.95
C TYR A 431 -0.40 -10.61 -40.64
N LEU A 432 -0.67 -11.84 -40.19
CA LEU A 432 -0.04 -12.39 -39.00
C LEU A 432 1.44 -12.70 -39.22
N LEU A 433 1.79 -13.27 -40.33
CA LEU A 433 3.19 -13.58 -40.66
C LEU A 433 4.04 -12.30 -40.87
N GLU A 434 3.45 -11.26 -41.49
CA GLU A 434 4.06 -9.93 -41.58
C GLU A 434 4.29 -9.33 -40.20
N ALA A 435 3.31 -9.33 -39.33
CA ALA A 435 3.40 -8.82 -37.96
C ALA A 435 4.44 -9.60 -37.12
N ILE A 436 4.55 -10.94 -37.28
CA ILE A 436 5.56 -11.76 -36.62
C ILE A 436 6.97 -11.37 -37.08
N THR A 437 7.14 -11.17 -38.39
CA THR A 437 8.43 -10.79 -38.95
C THR A 437 8.88 -9.43 -38.42
N GLU A 438 7.97 -8.44 -38.42
CA GLU A 438 8.25 -7.11 -37.87
C GLU A 438 8.66 -7.14 -36.38
N MET A 439 8.03 -7.99 -35.57
CA MET A 439 8.37 -8.14 -34.16
C MET A 439 9.69 -8.84 -33.93
N SER A 440 10.00 -9.86 -34.72
CA SER A 440 11.29 -10.59 -34.65
C SER A 440 12.47 -9.68 -34.97
N ASP A 441 12.36 -8.80 -35.94
CA ASP A 441 13.39 -7.84 -36.29
C ASP A 441 13.65 -6.78 -35.22
N LYS A 442 12.61 -6.35 -34.50
CA LYS A 442 12.71 -5.42 -33.37
C LYS A 442 13.46 -6.07 -32.18
N ASP A 443 13.18 -7.31 -31.85
CA ASP A 443 13.85 -8.04 -30.75
C ASP A 443 15.33 -8.26 -30.99
N PHE A 444 15.77 -8.62 -32.22
CA PHE A 444 17.17 -8.77 -32.55
C PHE A 444 17.97 -7.48 -32.36
N SER A 445 17.36 -6.31 -32.53
CA SER A 445 18.00 -5.01 -32.32
C SER A 445 18.14 -4.65 -30.83
N GLN A 446 17.26 -5.10 -29.97
CA GLN A 446 17.28 -4.85 -28.51
C GLN A 446 18.10 -5.91 -27.76
N ALA A 447 18.05 -7.17 -28.15
CA ALA A 447 18.83 -8.26 -27.55
C ALA A 447 20.36 -8.02 -27.69
N LYS A 448 20.84 -7.37 -28.75
CA LYS A 448 22.24 -6.96 -28.88
C LYS A 448 22.70 -5.94 -27.82
N LYS A 449 21.81 -5.21 -27.20
CA LYS A 449 22.12 -4.25 -26.13
C LYS A 449 22.25 -4.87 -24.72
N TYR A 450 21.79 -6.10 -24.53
CA TYR A 450 21.72 -6.77 -23.22
C TYR A 450 22.63 -7.99 -23.07
N ILE A 451 23.54 -8.24 -23.97
CA ILE A 451 24.57 -9.26 -23.77
C ILE A 451 25.66 -8.67 -22.89
N PRO A 452 25.81 -9.11 -21.61
CA PRO A 452 26.92 -8.66 -20.80
C PRO A 452 28.22 -9.09 -21.45
N LYS A 453 29.13 -8.14 -21.68
CA LYS A 453 30.51 -8.40 -22.12
C LYS A 453 31.28 -9.09 -20.99
N ASN A 454 31.00 -10.34 -20.67
CA ASN A 454 31.87 -11.15 -19.84
C ASN A 454 32.06 -12.51 -20.52
N LYS A 455 33.29 -12.67 -20.90
CA LYS A 455 33.95 -13.81 -21.52
C LYS A 455 33.66 -15.11 -20.77
N ILE A 456 33.02 -16.06 -21.44
CA ILE A 456 33.42 -17.48 -21.39
C ILE A 456 33.37 -17.93 -22.82
N GLY A 457 34.55 -18.42 -23.31
CA GLY A 457 34.76 -18.74 -24.71
C GLY A 457 33.93 -19.94 -25.15
N PHE A 458 33.22 -19.74 -26.23
CA PHE A 458 32.96 -20.79 -27.23
C PHE A 458 33.21 -20.16 -28.58
N GLU A 459 34.22 -20.72 -29.28
CA GLU A 459 34.52 -20.44 -30.67
C GLU A 459 33.30 -20.80 -31.51
N VAL A 460 32.70 -19.80 -32.15
CA VAL A 460 31.80 -20.05 -33.28
C VAL A 460 32.65 -20.09 -34.52
N SER A 461 32.90 -21.29 -35.01
CA SER A 461 33.51 -21.53 -36.32
C SER A 461 32.66 -20.85 -37.40
N ARG A 462 33.34 -19.98 -38.17
CA ARG A 462 32.85 -19.41 -39.41
C ARG A 462 32.35 -20.52 -40.34
N ILE A 463 31.13 -20.38 -40.80
CA ILE A 463 30.72 -20.93 -42.10
C ILE A 463 30.53 -19.74 -43.02
N GLU A 464 31.53 -19.46 -43.80
CA GLU A 464 31.43 -18.71 -45.04
C GLU A 464 30.75 -19.64 -46.07
N ARG A 465 29.64 -19.23 -46.61
CA ARG A 465 29.33 -19.17 -48.08
C ARG A 465 27.86 -18.81 -48.25
#